data_4f6258135efe79b72063b8334dc90afb
#
_entry.id   4f6258135efe79b72063b8334dc90afb
#
_cell.length_a   1.000
_cell.length_b   1.000
_cell.length_c   1.000
_cell.angle_alpha   90.00
_cell.angle_beta   90.00
_cell.angle_gamma   90.00
#
_symmetry.space_group_name_H-M   'P 1'
#
loop_
_entity.id
_entity.type
_entity.pdbx_description
1 polymer ?
#
loop_
_entity_poly.entity_id
_entity_poly.type
_entity_poly.pdbx_seq_one_letter_code
_entity_poly.pdbx_strand_id
1 'polypeptide(L)'
;MKRYDDYVLGKLLDKYERSSLSRGENKRNIAIAYKLNAKDIPEYFDESRMEYENVHSQLLELENAGLITLVWKKRHEGQILEKCVLVQENAEEAYRRIHRTRKSDKEAEILKIVEGYGEQLPAFAEWIRQRLSRGYSVKQYLDIEHIDHAERICYLASRIMQNRSAQFLRQFSISCFNDSKIAERDLSAAARIIADFECDGRLRGLSLQEVLEEFLIYRNPSWIMIKGGPWAEMFPGGIGITEEDALRIEWDTHREISRVLTIENLTTFHQFRIDRSVANQEACGSGFGQEESGETLVIYLGGYANGIKREFLRHIHEAYPAAEFMHYGDIDCGGFRIWKTLSEGTGLEIELYRMDLETYRQYRESGRELTEHDRVLLQEMMEDPFYCDQKELFREMLEAGLKLEQEVIG
;
A
#
# COMPACT_ATOMS: atom_id res chain seq x y z
N MET A 1 19.11 -30.95 26.43
CA MET A 1 19.27 -30.20 27.68
C MET A 1 18.87 -28.76 27.39
N LYS A 2 18.03 -28.15 28.23
CA LYS A 2 17.57 -26.77 28.02
C LYS A 2 18.72 -25.83 28.33
N ARG A 3 18.99 -24.85 27.45
CA ARG A 3 20.08 -23.87 27.60
C ARG A 3 19.57 -22.65 28.33
N TYR A 4 19.65 -22.67 29.65
CA TYR A 4 19.21 -21.58 30.50
C TYR A 4 20.16 -20.37 30.43
N ASP A 5 21.45 -20.62 30.19
CA ASP A 5 22.46 -19.61 29.95
C ASP A 5 22.10 -18.74 28.75
N ASP A 6 21.84 -19.32 27.59
CA ASP A 6 21.45 -18.61 26.37
C ASP A 6 20.14 -17.83 26.57
N TYR A 7 19.16 -18.47 27.24
CA TYR A 7 17.85 -17.84 27.49
C TYR A 7 17.98 -16.59 28.36
N VAL A 8 18.67 -16.70 29.50
CA VAL A 8 18.83 -15.57 30.45
C VAL A 8 19.67 -14.47 29.81
N LEU A 9 20.76 -14.83 29.13
CA LEU A 9 21.62 -13.86 28.46
C LEU A 9 20.87 -13.15 27.32
N GLY A 10 20.05 -13.87 26.56
CA GLY A 10 19.15 -13.30 25.54
C GLY A 10 18.18 -12.27 26.12
N LYS A 11 17.53 -12.59 27.27
CA LYS A 11 16.64 -11.64 27.97
C LYS A 11 17.35 -10.40 28.49
N LEU A 12 18.58 -10.54 28.95
CA LEU A 12 19.40 -9.41 29.37
C LEU A 12 19.79 -8.51 28.19
N LEU A 13 20.20 -9.12 27.08
CA LEU A 13 20.53 -8.38 25.85
C LEU A 13 19.32 -7.68 25.23
N ASP A 14 18.13 -8.31 25.26
CA ASP A 14 16.87 -7.67 24.83
C ASP A 14 16.58 -6.38 25.63
N LYS A 15 16.82 -6.41 26.96
CA LYS A 15 16.65 -5.24 27.80
C LYS A 15 17.74 -4.19 27.58
N TYR A 16 18.96 -4.63 27.33
CA TYR A 16 20.09 -3.75 27.00
C TYR A 16 19.80 -3.00 25.70
N GLU A 17 19.38 -3.66 24.64
CA GLU A 17 19.04 -3.05 23.35
C GLU A 17 17.87 -2.05 23.43
N ARG A 18 16.92 -2.27 24.34
CA ARG A 18 15.79 -1.34 24.57
C ARG A 18 16.18 -0.13 25.42
N SER A 19 17.33 -0.18 26.10
CA SER A 19 17.80 0.90 26.94
C SER A 19 18.60 1.95 26.15
N SER A 20 18.65 3.17 26.66
CA SER A 20 19.53 4.23 26.12
C SER A 20 21.03 3.93 26.26
N LEU A 21 21.40 2.94 27.08
CA LEU A 21 22.78 2.51 27.27
C LEU A 21 23.38 1.89 25.99
N SER A 22 22.59 1.13 25.23
CA SER A 22 23.05 0.53 23.97
C SER A 22 23.46 1.55 22.90
N ARG A 23 23.03 2.82 23.07
CA ARG A 23 23.32 3.95 22.16
C ARG A 23 24.37 4.90 22.71
N GLY A 24 24.92 4.65 23.87
CA GLY A 24 25.87 5.53 24.50
C GLY A 24 25.31 6.88 25.01
N GLU A 25 23.99 7.04 25.06
CA GLU A 25 23.31 8.31 25.34
C GLU A 25 23.10 8.56 26.85
N ASN A 26 23.41 7.61 27.71
CA ASN A 26 23.01 7.71 29.12
C ASN A 26 24.15 8.01 30.07
N LYS A 27 23.97 9.05 30.89
CA LYS A 27 24.90 9.45 31.98
C LYS A 27 24.59 8.74 33.31
N ARG A 28 23.58 7.88 33.40
CA ARG A 28 23.20 7.18 34.64
C ARG A 28 23.53 5.69 34.51
N ASN A 29 24.23 5.13 35.50
CA ASN A 29 24.46 3.67 35.61
C ASN A 29 23.13 2.97 35.94
N ILE A 30 22.41 2.55 34.87
CA ILE A 30 21.21 1.74 35.02
C ILE A 30 21.63 0.28 34.90
N ALA A 31 21.37 -0.52 35.96
CA ALA A 31 21.66 -1.96 35.92
C ALA A 31 20.65 -2.67 34.97
N ILE A 32 21.17 -3.36 34.00
CA ILE A 32 20.35 -4.24 33.13
C ILE A 32 20.17 -5.59 33.83
N ALA A 33 19.00 -5.80 34.41
CA ALA A 33 18.72 -6.99 35.22
C ALA A 33 17.56 -7.80 34.72
N TYR A 34 17.67 -9.12 34.77
CA TYR A 34 16.61 -10.08 34.56
C TYR A 34 16.27 -10.79 35.86
N LYS A 35 15.01 -10.62 36.32
CA LYS A 35 14.50 -11.29 37.52
C LYS A 35 13.92 -12.66 37.10
N LEU A 36 14.42 -13.71 37.75
CA LEU A 36 13.89 -15.05 37.52
C LEU A 36 12.43 -15.13 38.00
N ASN A 37 11.60 -15.78 37.22
CA ASN A 37 10.18 -15.95 37.54
C ASN A 37 9.65 -17.29 37.01
N ALA A 38 8.61 -17.78 37.67
CA ALA A 38 8.02 -19.08 37.36
C ALA A 38 7.31 -19.17 36.00
N LYS A 39 6.98 -18.04 35.40
CA LYS A 39 6.37 -18.00 34.05
C LYS A 39 7.41 -18.33 32.96
N ASP A 40 8.62 -17.81 33.12
CA ASP A 40 9.69 -17.93 32.10
C ASP A 40 10.53 -19.20 32.31
N ILE A 41 10.82 -19.56 33.56
CA ILE A 41 11.61 -20.74 33.93
C ILE A 41 10.86 -21.49 35.03
N PRO A 42 9.72 -22.16 34.70
CA PRO A 42 8.92 -22.86 35.70
C PRO A 42 9.68 -24.00 36.39
N GLU A 43 10.59 -24.66 35.66
CA GLU A 43 11.40 -25.77 36.17
C GLU A 43 12.33 -25.35 37.33
N TYR A 44 12.76 -24.08 37.39
CA TYR A 44 13.58 -23.55 38.48
C TYR A 44 12.82 -23.48 39.81
N PHE A 45 11.50 -23.30 39.75
CA PHE A 45 10.61 -23.17 40.91
C PHE A 45 9.89 -24.46 41.27
N ASP A 46 10.11 -25.54 40.53
CA ASP A 46 9.53 -26.87 40.77
C ASP A 46 10.53 -27.72 41.58
N GLU A 47 10.35 -27.77 42.90
CA GLU A 47 11.22 -28.52 43.80
C GLU A 47 11.27 -30.03 43.48
N SER A 48 10.27 -30.57 42.78
CA SER A 48 10.22 -32.00 42.41
C SER A 48 11.20 -32.39 41.31
N ARG A 49 11.65 -31.43 40.50
CA ARG A 49 12.46 -31.66 39.29
C ARG A 49 13.96 -31.53 39.49
N MET A 50 14.42 -30.95 40.60
CA MET A 50 15.84 -30.68 40.91
C MET A 50 16.60 -29.93 39.80
N GLU A 51 15.88 -29.22 38.88
CA GLU A 51 16.46 -28.48 37.76
C GLU A 51 17.18 -27.19 38.21
N TYR A 52 16.95 -26.73 39.44
CA TYR A 52 17.59 -25.55 39.99
C TYR A 52 19.12 -25.67 39.99
N GLU A 53 19.69 -26.86 40.24
CA GLU A 53 21.13 -27.09 40.20
C GLU A 53 21.70 -26.90 38.79
N ASN A 54 21.00 -27.39 37.77
CA ASN A 54 21.38 -27.21 36.37
C ASN A 54 21.30 -25.75 35.96
N VAL A 55 20.25 -25.03 36.37
CA VAL A 55 20.14 -23.57 36.13
C VAL A 55 21.28 -22.81 36.81
N HIS A 56 21.57 -23.16 38.09
CA HIS A 56 22.68 -22.52 38.81
C HIS A 56 24.02 -22.79 38.14
N SER A 57 24.31 -24.02 37.74
CA SER A 57 25.57 -24.38 37.08
C SER A 57 25.79 -23.55 35.80
N GLN A 58 24.77 -23.49 34.95
CA GLN A 58 24.87 -22.73 33.68
C GLN A 58 25.03 -21.23 33.93
N LEU A 59 24.32 -20.66 34.92
CA LEU A 59 24.42 -19.23 35.20
C LEU A 59 25.72 -18.87 35.92
N LEU A 60 26.27 -19.75 36.78
CA LEU A 60 27.58 -19.60 37.36
C LEU A 60 28.69 -19.61 36.33
N GLU A 61 28.56 -20.41 35.25
CA GLU A 61 29.51 -20.35 34.11
C GLU A 61 29.51 -18.96 33.45
N LEU A 62 28.33 -18.32 33.28
CA LEU A 62 28.26 -16.96 32.74
C LEU A 62 28.86 -15.93 33.69
N GLU A 63 28.69 -16.08 35.02
CA GLU A 63 29.31 -15.21 36.02
C GLU A 63 30.83 -15.37 36.03
N ASN A 64 31.32 -16.62 35.98
CA ASN A 64 32.77 -16.90 35.91
C ASN A 64 33.41 -16.37 34.61
N ALA A 65 32.64 -16.36 33.51
CA ALA A 65 33.03 -15.70 32.27
C ALA A 65 32.96 -14.16 32.33
N GLY A 66 32.49 -13.58 33.45
CA GLY A 66 32.36 -12.15 33.61
C GLY A 66 31.25 -11.51 32.81
N LEU A 67 30.27 -12.28 32.32
CA LEU A 67 29.20 -11.79 31.44
C LEU A 67 28.00 -11.25 32.24
N ILE A 68 27.76 -11.85 33.41
CA ILE A 68 26.67 -11.46 34.33
C ILE A 68 27.18 -11.42 35.76
N THR A 69 26.39 -10.81 36.63
CA THR A 69 26.53 -10.90 38.10
C THR A 69 25.26 -11.52 38.66
N LEU A 70 25.40 -12.55 39.49
CA LEU A 70 24.28 -13.22 40.15
C LEU A 70 23.90 -12.48 41.42
N VAL A 71 22.62 -12.21 41.62
CA VAL A 71 22.09 -11.64 42.84
C VAL A 71 21.17 -12.63 43.51
N TRP A 72 21.60 -13.09 44.68
CA TRP A 72 20.90 -14.06 45.48
C TRP A 72 19.85 -13.42 46.37
N LYS A 73 18.81 -14.19 46.71
CA LYS A 73 17.78 -13.75 47.65
C LYS A 73 18.39 -13.62 49.04
N LYS A 74 18.10 -12.50 49.68
CA LYS A 74 18.63 -12.19 51.02
C LYS A 74 18.34 -13.33 52.00
N ARG A 75 19.35 -13.81 52.72
CA ARG A 75 19.36 -14.97 53.63
C ARG A 75 19.22 -16.35 52.95
N HIS A 76 19.35 -16.40 51.63
CA HIS A 76 19.35 -17.65 50.84
C HIS A 76 20.46 -17.59 49.77
N GLU A 77 21.61 -17.02 50.14
CA GLU A 77 22.78 -16.89 49.28
C GLU A 77 23.25 -18.31 48.87
N GLY A 78 23.47 -18.51 47.57
CA GLY A 78 23.84 -19.81 47.00
C GLY A 78 22.67 -20.80 46.81
N GLN A 79 21.47 -20.50 47.32
CA GLN A 79 20.31 -21.41 47.28
C GLN A 79 19.21 -20.89 46.35
N ILE A 80 18.83 -19.62 46.46
CA ILE A 80 17.75 -19.02 45.68
C ILE A 80 18.28 -17.79 44.94
N LEU A 81 18.27 -17.89 43.62
CA LEU A 81 18.65 -16.79 42.73
C LEU A 81 17.48 -15.82 42.57
N GLU A 82 17.70 -14.52 42.81
CA GLU A 82 16.68 -13.50 42.63
C GLU A 82 16.71 -12.91 41.22
N LYS A 83 17.91 -12.50 40.76
CA LYS A 83 18.10 -11.88 39.45
C LYS A 83 19.51 -12.05 38.92
N CYS A 84 19.66 -11.93 37.62
CA CYS A 84 20.95 -11.79 36.96
C CYS A 84 21.09 -10.36 36.46
N VAL A 85 22.29 -9.78 36.51
CA VAL A 85 22.62 -8.43 36.04
C VAL A 85 23.70 -8.54 34.96
N LEU A 86 23.50 -7.89 33.83
CA LEU A 86 24.47 -7.87 32.72
C LEU A 86 25.69 -7.03 33.12
N VAL A 87 26.89 -7.56 32.90
CA VAL A 87 28.16 -6.79 32.97
C VAL A 87 28.29 -6.04 31.66
N GLN A 88 27.97 -4.76 31.67
CA GLN A 88 27.82 -3.95 30.45
C GLN A 88 29.13 -3.80 29.66
N GLU A 89 30.25 -3.76 30.34
CA GLU A 89 31.59 -3.68 29.77
C GLU A 89 31.90 -4.92 28.87
N ASN A 90 31.27 -6.05 29.18
CA ASN A 90 31.44 -7.31 28.47
C ASN A 90 30.24 -7.67 27.57
N ALA A 91 29.37 -6.69 27.24
CA ALA A 91 28.18 -6.91 26.43
C ALA A 91 28.53 -7.52 25.05
N GLU A 92 29.66 -7.14 24.45
CA GLU A 92 30.10 -7.71 23.18
C GLU A 92 30.39 -9.21 23.26
N GLU A 93 31.04 -9.65 24.35
CA GLU A 93 31.30 -11.06 24.58
C GLU A 93 30.00 -11.81 24.83
N ALA A 94 29.03 -11.17 25.53
CA ALA A 94 27.70 -11.73 25.73
C ALA A 94 26.97 -11.98 24.39
N TYR A 95 27.03 -11.08 23.41
CA TYR A 95 26.51 -11.29 22.06
C TYR A 95 27.20 -12.46 21.36
N ARG A 96 28.55 -12.51 21.42
CA ARG A 96 29.33 -13.59 20.81
C ARG A 96 28.99 -14.97 21.42
N ARG A 97 28.82 -15.02 22.72
CA ARG A 97 28.51 -16.26 23.48
C ARG A 97 27.23 -16.96 22.97
N ILE A 98 26.19 -16.19 22.64
CA ILE A 98 24.91 -16.73 22.13
C ILE A 98 24.77 -16.59 20.61
N HIS A 99 25.84 -16.28 19.89
CA HIS A 99 25.84 -16.11 18.42
C HIS A 99 24.76 -15.12 17.94
N ARG A 100 24.56 -14.04 18.68
CA ARG A 100 23.57 -13.01 18.37
C ARG A 100 24.26 -11.76 17.80
N THR A 101 23.79 -11.28 16.64
CA THR A 101 24.20 -9.98 16.09
C THR A 101 23.52 -8.86 16.85
N ARG A 102 24.23 -7.77 17.13
CA ARG A 102 23.64 -6.60 17.79
C ARG A 102 22.58 -5.95 16.92
N LYS A 103 21.58 -5.39 17.56
CA LYS A 103 20.54 -4.64 16.85
C LYS A 103 21.12 -3.46 16.06
N SER A 104 22.10 -2.72 16.63
CA SER A 104 22.77 -1.62 15.95
C SER A 104 23.46 -2.04 14.65
N ASP A 105 24.08 -3.24 14.62
CA ASP A 105 24.80 -3.73 13.47
C ASP A 105 23.80 -4.13 12.36
N LYS A 106 22.67 -4.75 12.73
CA LYS A 106 21.56 -5.04 11.80
C LYS A 106 20.95 -3.75 11.24
N GLU A 107 20.73 -2.75 12.09
CA GLU A 107 20.22 -1.44 11.67
C GLU A 107 21.18 -0.72 10.72
N ALA A 108 22.49 -0.81 10.98
CA ALA A 108 23.53 -0.25 10.10
C ALA A 108 23.57 -0.97 8.75
N GLU A 109 23.40 -2.29 8.74
CA GLU A 109 23.34 -3.07 7.50
C GLU A 109 22.10 -2.76 6.66
N ILE A 110 20.93 -2.64 7.29
CA ILE A 110 19.71 -2.16 6.62
C ILE A 110 19.92 -0.78 6.02
N LEU A 111 20.50 0.15 6.79
CA LEU A 111 20.79 1.50 6.28
C LEU A 111 21.70 1.47 5.06
N LYS A 112 22.79 0.68 5.11
CA LYS A 112 23.70 0.49 3.98
C LYS A 112 23.02 -0.06 2.74
N ILE A 113 22.13 -1.06 2.90
CA ILE A 113 21.34 -1.62 1.80
C ILE A 113 20.49 -0.53 1.17
N VAL A 114 19.68 0.16 1.99
CA VAL A 114 18.74 1.17 1.48
C VAL A 114 19.48 2.34 0.81
N GLU A 115 20.61 2.77 1.35
CA GLU A 115 21.46 3.80 0.74
C GLU A 115 22.05 3.36 -0.61
N GLY A 116 22.30 2.07 -0.80
CA GLY A 116 22.69 1.49 -2.10
C GLY A 116 21.63 1.69 -3.19
N TYR A 117 20.35 1.88 -2.82
CA TYR A 117 19.24 2.15 -3.73
C TYR A 117 18.74 3.61 -3.65
N GLY A 118 19.50 4.49 -3.00
CA GLY A 118 19.09 5.88 -2.73
C GLY A 118 18.86 6.74 -3.97
N GLU A 119 19.41 6.39 -5.13
CA GLU A 119 19.11 7.07 -6.40
C GLU A 119 17.68 6.76 -6.89
N GLN A 120 17.20 5.56 -6.69
CA GLN A 120 15.88 5.10 -7.13
C GLN A 120 14.80 5.30 -6.08
N LEU A 121 15.18 5.26 -4.80
CA LEU A 121 14.29 5.33 -3.64
C LEU A 121 14.73 6.45 -2.66
N PRO A 122 14.87 7.70 -3.11
CA PRO A 122 15.48 8.76 -2.32
C PRO A 122 14.66 9.13 -1.07
N ALA A 123 13.34 9.20 -1.19
CA ALA A 123 12.48 9.57 -0.08
C ALA A 123 12.40 8.46 0.97
N PHE A 124 12.37 7.20 0.53
CA PHE A 124 12.43 6.06 1.43
C PHE A 124 13.77 5.95 2.17
N ALA A 125 14.89 6.15 1.45
CA ALA A 125 16.22 6.15 2.07
C ALA A 125 16.36 7.22 3.14
N GLU A 126 15.88 8.43 2.89
CA GLU A 126 15.88 9.51 3.87
C GLU A 126 14.99 9.18 5.08
N TRP A 127 13.81 8.62 4.86
CA TRP A 127 12.91 8.19 5.93
C TRP A 127 13.56 7.12 6.83
N ILE A 128 14.19 6.09 6.25
CA ILE A 128 14.91 5.04 7.00
C ILE A 128 16.03 5.67 7.84
N ARG A 129 16.83 6.56 7.25
CA ARG A 129 17.93 7.25 7.95
C ARG A 129 17.41 8.02 9.17
N GLN A 130 16.36 8.81 9.00
CA GLN A 130 15.76 9.59 10.08
C GLN A 130 15.16 8.71 11.15
N ARG A 131 14.50 7.60 10.78
CA ARG A 131 13.90 6.68 11.74
C ARG A 131 14.97 5.99 12.59
N LEU A 132 15.99 5.43 11.94
CA LEU A 132 17.07 4.72 12.63
C LEU A 132 17.92 5.65 13.50
N SER A 133 18.23 6.87 13.04
CA SER A 133 18.96 7.85 13.84
C SER A 133 18.23 8.25 15.13
N ARG A 134 16.89 8.23 15.11
CA ARG A 134 16.04 8.48 16.28
C ARG A 134 15.74 7.20 17.09
N GLY A 135 16.25 6.04 16.64
CA GLY A 135 16.01 4.73 17.25
C GLY A 135 14.60 4.19 17.11
N TYR A 136 13.85 4.66 16.15
CA TYR A 136 12.52 4.13 15.85
C TYR A 136 12.61 2.87 14.97
N SER A 137 11.66 1.97 15.16
CA SER A 137 11.56 0.75 14.33
C SER A 137 11.20 1.06 12.88
N VAL A 138 11.79 0.30 11.97
CA VAL A 138 11.48 0.31 10.52
C VAL A 138 10.70 -0.92 10.08
N LYS A 139 10.29 -1.77 11.03
CA LYS A 139 9.68 -3.09 10.79
C LYS A 139 8.42 -3.04 9.95
N GLN A 140 7.74 -1.91 9.89
CA GLN A 140 6.55 -1.76 9.04
C GLN A 140 6.84 -1.89 7.53
N TYR A 141 8.11 -1.72 7.11
CA TYR A 141 8.55 -1.88 5.72
C TYR A 141 9.66 -2.93 5.59
N LEU A 142 10.66 -2.90 6.48
CA LEU A 142 11.81 -3.79 6.44
C LEU A 142 12.03 -4.45 7.81
N ASP A 143 12.13 -5.78 7.83
CA ASP A 143 12.45 -6.52 9.05
C ASP A 143 13.98 -6.66 9.18
N ILE A 144 14.55 -6.03 10.21
CA ILE A 144 16.00 -6.07 10.50
C ILE A 144 16.51 -7.48 10.86
N GLU A 145 15.61 -8.42 11.17
CA GLU A 145 16.00 -9.81 11.43
C GLU A 145 16.21 -10.61 10.14
N HIS A 146 15.75 -10.09 8.99
CA HIS A 146 15.79 -10.75 7.69
C HIS A 146 16.45 -9.86 6.63
N ILE A 147 17.76 -9.65 6.76
CA ILE A 147 18.54 -8.73 5.91
C ILE A 147 18.42 -9.06 4.41
N ASP A 148 18.57 -10.33 4.03
CA ASP A 148 18.44 -10.78 2.63
C ASP A 148 17.05 -10.46 2.04
N HIS A 149 16.01 -10.51 2.89
CA HIS A 149 14.65 -10.17 2.49
C HIS A 149 14.50 -8.67 2.27
N ALA A 150 15.06 -7.86 3.17
CA ALA A 150 15.07 -6.41 3.03
C ALA A 150 15.80 -5.96 1.76
N GLU A 151 16.93 -6.57 1.43
CA GLU A 151 17.68 -6.31 0.19
C GLU A 151 16.83 -6.64 -1.04
N ARG A 152 16.18 -7.81 -1.07
CA ARG A 152 15.30 -8.18 -2.20
C ARG A 152 14.15 -7.21 -2.39
N ILE A 153 13.53 -6.73 -1.30
CA ILE A 153 12.45 -5.73 -1.37
C ILE A 153 12.96 -4.42 -1.99
N CYS A 154 14.09 -3.90 -1.52
CA CYS A 154 14.69 -2.68 -2.04
C CYS A 154 15.12 -2.84 -3.51
N TYR A 155 15.75 -3.96 -3.86
CA TYR A 155 16.10 -4.30 -5.24
C TYR A 155 14.86 -4.33 -6.12
N LEU A 156 13.80 -5.02 -5.70
CA LEU A 156 12.56 -5.12 -6.46
C LEU A 156 11.88 -3.76 -6.64
N ALA A 157 11.80 -2.94 -5.59
CA ALA A 157 11.28 -1.58 -5.67
C ALA A 157 12.08 -0.73 -6.67
N SER A 158 13.42 -0.80 -6.62
CA SER A 158 14.28 -0.07 -7.57
C SER A 158 14.07 -0.53 -9.01
N ARG A 159 13.89 -1.84 -9.25
CA ARG A 159 13.64 -2.40 -10.58
C ARG A 159 12.28 -1.99 -11.12
N ILE A 160 11.25 -1.93 -10.28
CA ILE A 160 9.92 -1.39 -10.65
C ILE A 160 10.07 0.08 -11.07
N MET A 161 10.69 0.91 -10.23
CA MET A 161 10.89 2.34 -10.49
C MET A 161 11.67 2.62 -11.80
N GLN A 162 12.56 1.71 -12.18
CA GLN A 162 13.37 1.82 -13.40
C GLN A 162 12.68 1.29 -14.65
N ASN A 163 11.60 0.54 -14.52
CA ASN A 163 10.94 -0.04 -15.70
C ASN A 163 10.36 1.05 -16.61
N ARG A 164 10.60 0.94 -17.91
CA ARG A 164 10.12 1.89 -18.95
C ARG A 164 9.48 1.18 -20.13
N SER A 165 9.38 -0.16 -20.09
CA SER A 165 8.79 -0.94 -21.17
C SER A 165 7.65 -1.79 -20.67
N ALA A 166 6.58 -1.90 -21.46
CA ALA A 166 5.46 -2.77 -21.15
C ALA A 166 5.90 -4.24 -21.12
N GLN A 167 5.64 -4.92 -20.01
CA GLN A 167 5.93 -6.33 -19.85
C GLN A 167 5.00 -7.02 -18.84
N PHE A 168 4.87 -8.33 -18.98
CA PHE A 168 4.11 -9.09 -18.01
C PHE A 168 4.91 -9.36 -16.75
N LEU A 169 4.23 -9.40 -15.61
CA LEU A 169 4.82 -9.63 -14.29
C LEU A 169 5.74 -10.85 -14.25
N ARG A 170 5.39 -11.94 -14.93
CA ARG A 170 6.24 -13.13 -15.00
C ARG A 170 7.55 -12.87 -15.75
N GLN A 171 7.52 -12.11 -16.83
CA GLN A 171 8.71 -11.71 -17.58
C GLN A 171 9.57 -10.77 -16.73
N PHE A 172 8.95 -9.80 -16.05
CA PHE A 172 9.63 -8.92 -15.11
C PHE A 172 10.30 -9.70 -13.98
N SER A 173 9.61 -10.68 -13.37
CA SER A 173 10.20 -11.54 -12.32
C SER A 173 11.42 -12.32 -12.83
N ILE A 174 11.33 -12.90 -14.03
CA ILE A 174 12.47 -13.61 -14.66
C ILE A 174 13.63 -12.65 -14.89
N SER A 175 13.37 -11.43 -15.37
CA SER A 175 14.44 -10.44 -15.61
C SER A 175 15.13 -9.97 -14.33
N CYS A 176 14.44 -10.01 -13.19
CA CYS A 176 14.99 -9.61 -11.89
C CYS A 176 15.71 -10.76 -11.17
N PHE A 177 15.15 -11.98 -11.21
CA PHE A 177 15.56 -13.09 -10.34
C PHE A 177 15.86 -14.40 -11.07
N ASN A 178 15.74 -14.42 -12.37
CA ASN A 178 15.78 -15.65 -13.18
C ASN A 178 14.75 -16.72 -12.73
N ASP A 179 13.67 -16.26 -12.08
CA ASP A 179 12.57 -17.07 -11.57
C ASP A 179 11.24 -16.32 -11.74
N SER A 180 10.20 -16.99 -12.21
CA SER A 180 8.91 -16.37 -12.52
C SER A 180 8.02 -16.07 -11.31
N LYS A 181 8.40 -16.55 -10.11
CA LYS A 181 7.57 -16.49 -8.89
C LYS A 181 8.22 -15.74 -7.72
N ILE A 182 9.51 -15.53 -7.71
CA ILE A 182 10.21 -14.91 -6.58
C ILE A 182 9.70 -13.51 -6.33
N ALA A 183 9.50 -12.72 -7.39
CA ALA A 183 8.98 -11.38 -7.26
C ALA A 183 7.60 -11.33 -6.57
N GLU A 184 6.71 -12.30 -6.84
CA GLU A 184 5.33 -12.29 -6.31
C GLU A 184 5.27 -12.22 -4.78
N ARG A 185 6.25 -12.75 -4.07
CA ARG A 185 6.30 -12.77 -2.60
C ARG A 185 6.55 -11.39 -2.01
N ASP A 186 7.38 -10.60 -2.67
CA ASP A 186 7.90 -9.35 -2.14
C ASP A 186 7.29 -8.12 -2.82
N LEU A 187 6.47 -8.32 -3.88
CA LEU A 187 5.85 -7.26 -4.67
C LEU A 187 5.02 -6.29 -3.84
N SER A 188 4.18 -6.81 -2.92
CA SER A 188 3.32 -5.96 -2.11
C SER A 188 4.13 -5.03 -1.20
N ALA A 189 5.25 -5.52 -0.64
CA ALA A 189 6.14 -4.71 0.18
C ALA A 189 6.88 -3.67 -0.67
N ALA A 190 7.38 -4.05 -1.85
CA ALA A 190 8.06 -3.15 -2.78
C ALA A 190 7.13 -2.06 -3.31
N ALA A 191 5.92 -2.43 -3.77
CA ALA A 191 4.93 -1.49 -4.26
C ALA A 191 4.46 -0.52 -3.17
N ARG A 192 4.32 -0.99 -1.92
CA ARG A 192 3.98 -0.14 -0.79
C ARG A 192 5.05 0.90 -0.50
N ILE A 193 6.33 0.55 -0.57
CA ILE A 193 7.43 1.50 -0.43
C ILE A 193 7.33 2.58 -1.50
N ILE A 194 7.12 2.19 -2.76
CA ILE A 194 6.98 3.13 -3.88
C ILE A 194 5.78 4.06 -3.65
N ALA A 195 4.62 3.50 -3.30
CA ALA A 195 3.39 4.26 -3.14
C ALA A 195 3.44 5.24 -1.95
N ASP A 196 4.09 4.85 -0.85
CA ASP A 196 4.11 5.66 0.37
C ASP A 196 5.18 6.76 0.32
N PHE A 197 6.29 6.55 -0.40
CA PHE A 197 7.44 7.46 -0.34
C PHE A 197 7.81 8.11 -1.66
N GLU A 198 7.60 7.43 -2.78
CA GLU A 198 8.08 7.93 -4.06
C GLU A 198 6.94 8.58 -4.86
N CYS A 199 7.25 9.15 -6.01
CA CYS A 199 6.28 9.77 -6.92
C CYS A 199 5.41 10.86 -6.27
N ASP A 200 5.96 11.63 -5.31
CA ASP A 200 5.27 12.72 -4.60
C ASP A 200 3.94 12.30 -3.95
N GLY A 201 3.83 11.02 -3.59
CA GLY A 201 2.65 10.44 -2.95
C GLY A 201 1.44 10.23 -3.86
N ARG A 202 1.57 10.45 -5.18
CA ARG A 202 0.47 10.24 -6.15
C ARG A 202 -0.08 8.82 -6.15
N LEU A 203 0.74 7.84 -5.75
CA LEU A 203 0.37 6.42 -5.78
C LEU A 203 -0.20 5.93 -4.45
N ARG A 204 -0.33 6.79 -3.44
CA ARG A 204 -0.90 6.41 -2.14
C ARG A 204 -2.34 5.94 -2.27
N GLY A 205 -2.61 4.78 -1.68
CA GLY A 205 -3.92 4.17 -1.67
C GLY A 205 -4.28 3.40 -2.93
N LEU A 206 -3.39 3.36 -3.93
CA LEU A 206 -3.56 2.48 -5.08
C LEU A 206 -3.33 1.02 -4.68
N SER A 207 -4.04 0.11 -5.35
CA SER A 207 -3.80 -1.33 -5.25
C SER A 207 -2.42 -1.71 -5.79
N LEU A 208 -1.93 -2.89 -5.41
CA LEU A 208 -0.69 -3.43 -5.96
C LEU A 208 -0.69 -3.44 -7.49
N GLN A 209 -1.81 -3.81 -8.11
CA GLN A 209 -1.92 -3.91 -9.55
C GLN A 209 -1.79 -2.52 -10.19
N GLU A 210 -2.47 -1.52 -9.66
CA GLU A 210 -2.42 -0.15 -10.16
C GLU A 210 -1.03 0.47 -10.03
N VAL A 211 -0.34 0.22 -8.92
CA VAL A 211 1.06 0.65 -8.76
C VAL A 211 1.97 0.00 -9.82
N LEU A 212 1.84 -1.30 -10.08
CA LEU A 212 2.64 -1.99 -11.09
C LEU A 212 2.34 -1.50 -12.52
N GLU A 213 1.07 -1.28 -12.83
CA GLU A 213 0.61 -0.78 -14.14
C GLU A 213 1.10 0.63 -14.42
N GLU A 214 1.26 1.48 -13.39
CA GLU A 214 1.88 2.81 -13.54
C GLU A 214 3.33 2.70 -14.06
N PHE A 215 4.01 1.61 -13.73
CA PHE A 215 5.35 1.29 -14.23
C PHE A 215 5.33 0.28 -15.38
N LEU A 216 4.23 0.15 -16.11
CA LEU A 216 4.07 -0.71 -17.28
C LEU A 216 4.32 -2.21 -17.00
N ILE A 217 4.03 -2.68 -15.79
CA ILE A 217 4.13 -4.08 -15.40
C ILE A 217 2.73 -4.64 -15.19
N TYR A 218 2.31 -5.59 -16.04
CA TYR A 218 0.95 -6.12 -16.10
C TYR A 218 0.90 -7.57 -15.63
N ARG A 219 -0.11 -7.92 -14.83
CA ARG A 219 -0.33 -9.34 -14.46
C ARG A 219 -0.77 -10.18 -15.64
N ASN A 220 -1.69 -9.65 -16.43
CA ASN A 220 -2.27 -10.27 -17.62
C ASN A 220 -2.34 -9.20 -18.72
N PRO A 221 -2.57 -9.60 -20.00
CA PRO A 221 -2.90 -8.64 -21.01
C PRO A 221 -4.07 -7.77 -20.57
N SER A 222 -3.88 -6.47 -20.63
CA SER A 222 -4.91 -5.51 -20.30
C SER A 222 -5.81 -5.31 -21.52
N TRP A 223 -7.11 -5.16 -21.26
CA TRP A 223 -8.11 -4.94 -22.29
C TRP A 223 -8.83 -3.64 -22.00
N ILE A 224 -9.04 -2.86 -23.05
CA ILE A 224 -9.95 -1.72 -23.01
C ILE A 224 -11.29 -2.19 -23.56
N MET A 225 -12.31 -2.14 -22.70
CA MET A 225 -13.68 -2.48 -23.12
C MET A 225 -14.39 -1.19 -23.51
N ILE A 226 -14.95 -1.19 -24.71
CA ILE A 226 -15.64 -0.05 -25.29
C ILE A 226 -17.01 -0.46 -25.80
N LYS A 227 -17.96 0.48 -25.78
CA LYS A 227 -19.32 0.31 -26.27
C LYS A 227 -19.76 1.57 -26.97
N GLY A 228 -20.55 1.45 -28.01
CA GLY A 228 -21.01 2.61 -28.77
C GLY A 228 -20.06 3.07 -29.87
N GLY A 229 -20.19 4.31 -30.28
CA GLY A 229 -19.40 4.90 -31.35
C GLY A 229 -19.47 4.09 -32.66
N PRO A 230 -18.34 4.00 -33.40
CA PRO A 230 -18.29 3.31 -34.69
C PRO A 230 -18.68 1.81 -34.65
N TRP A 231 -18.59 1.20 -33.46
CA TRP A 231 -18.85 -0.23 -33.27
C TRP A 231 -20.27 -0.57 -32.80
N ALA A 232 -21.08 0.47 -32.54
CA ALA A 232 -22.41 0.32 -31.94
C ALA A 232 -23.35 -0.64 -32.68
N GLU A 233 -23.27 -0.67 -33.99
CA GLU A 233 -24.12 -1.54 -34.85
C GLU A 233 -23.62 -2.98 -34.86
N MET A 234 -22.29 -3.15 -34.93
CA MET A 234 -21.66 -4.46 -35.05
C MET A 234 -21.59 -5.17 -33.70
N PHE A 235 -21.33 -4.43 -32.66
CA PHE A 235 -21.13 -4.92 -31.26
C PHE A 235 -21.98 -4.14 -30.27
N PRO A 236 -23.28 -4.33 -30.21
CA PRO A 236 -24.18 -3.57 -29.34
C PRO A 236 -23.89 -3.81 -27.83
N GLY A 237 -23.28 -4.94 -27.48
CA GLY A 237 -22.84 -5.25 -26.12
C GLY A 237 -21.47 -4.69 -25.74
N GLY A 238 -20.74 -4.12 -26.70
CA GLY A 238 -19.37 -3.66 -26.58
C GLY A 238 -18.35 -4.67 -27.09
N ILE A 239 -17.12 -4.22 -27.24
CA ILE A 239 -15.94 -5.03 -27.62
C ILE A 239 -14.82 -4.84 -26.63
N GLY A 240 -13.95 -5.83 -26.49
CA GLY A 240 -12.65 -5.72 -25.82
C GLY A 240 -11.54 -5.64 -26.86
N ILE A 241 -10.69 -4.65 -26.73
CA ILE A 241 -9.49 -4.47 -27.55
C ILE A 241 -8.26 -4.47 -26.66
N THR A 242 -7.12 -4.91 -27.19
CA THR A 242 -5.87 -4.81 -26.43
C THR A 242 -5.46 -3.35 -26.28
N GLU A 243 -4.72 -3.04 -25.22
CA GLU A 243 -4.20 -1.70 -25.04
C GLU A 243 -3.31 -1.24 -26.21
N GLU A 244 -2.56 -2.16 -26.81
CA GLU A 244 -1.73 -1.88 -27.98
C GLU A 244 -2.57 -1.52 -29.21
N ASP A 245 -3.66 -2.27 -29.46
CA ASP A 245 -4.57 -1.99 -30.57
C ASP A 245 -5.36 -0.70 -30.34
N ALA A 246 -5.73 -0.40 -29.10
CA ALA A 246 -6.46 0.82 -28.76
C ALA A 246 -5.70 2.09 -29.19
N LEU A 247 -4.39 2.14 -29.00
CA LEU A 247 -3.56 3.28 -29.40
C LEU A 247 -3.31 3.34 -30.92
N ARG A 248 -3.67 2.28 -31.66
CA ARG A 248 -3.52 2.22 -33.12
C ARG A 248 -4.82 2.46 -33.87
N ILE A 249 -5.93 2.69 -33.15
CA ILE A 249 -7.20 2.96 -33.79
C ILE A 249 -7.10 4.24 -34.63
N GLU A 250 -7.38 4.10 -35.93
CA GLU A 250 -7.62 5.24 -36.82
C GLU A 250 -9.09 5.64 -36.70
N TRP A 251 -9.34 6.79 -36.08
CA TRP A 251 -10.69 7.28 -35.85
C TRP A 251 -11.30 7.85 -37.13
N ASP A 252 -12.53 7.44 -37.43
CA ASP A 252 -13.30 8.01 -38.54
C ASP A 252 -13.88 9.37 -38.11
N THR A 253 -13.15 10.45 -38.37
CA THR A 253 -13.55 11.82 -38.03
C THR A 253 -14.76 12.34 -38.84
N HIS A 254 -15.28 11.56 -39.80
CA HIS A 254 -16.56 11.87 -40.47
C HIS A 254 -17.77 11.47 -39.61
N ARG A 255 -17.58 10.63 -38.60
CA ARG A 255 -18.59 10.35 -37.56
C ARG A 255 -18.38 11.32 -36.40
N GLU A 256 -19.48 11.86 -35.90
CA GLU A 256 -19.46 12.79 -34.77
C GLU A 256 -19.65 11.99 -33.46
N ILE A 257 -18.58 11.88 -32.67
CA ILE A 257 -18.70 11.44 -31.27
C ILE A 257 -18.90 12.71 -30.46
N SER A 258 -20.09 12.88 -29.89
CA SER A 258 -20.45 14.03 -29.06
C SER A 258 -20.11 13.80 -27.58
N ARG A 259 -20.08 12.54 -27.13
CA ARG A 259 -19.86 12.22 -25.73
C ARG A 259 -18.95 11.00 -25.55
N VAL A 260 -18.02 11.10 -24.59
CA VAL A 260 -17.15 10.00 -24.13
C VAL A 260 -17.41 9.78 -22.65
N LEU A 261 -18.03 8.65 -22.29
CA LEU A 261 -18.38 8.31 -20.91
C LEU A 261 -17.47 7.21 -20.40
N THR A 262 -16.72 7.49 -19.34
CA THR A 262 -15.95 6.47 -18.61
C THR A 262 -16.82 5.90 -17.49
N ILE A 263 -16.88 4.57 -17.38
CA ILE A 263 -17.64 3.85 -16.33
C ILE A 263 -16.67 3.02 -15.48
N GLU A 264 -16.75 3.19 -14.16
CA GLU A 264 -15.87 2.49 -13.22
C GLU A 264 -16.20 1.01 -13.09
N ASN A 265 -17.49 0.67 -12.91
CA ASN A 265 -17.93 -0.67 -12.58
C ASN A 265 -18.32 -1.48 -13.82
N LEU A 266 -17.88 -2.76 -13.87
CA LEU A 266 -18.14 -3.66 -15.00
C LEU A 266 -19.62 -3.99 -15.18
N THR A 267 -20.34 -4.19 -14.08
CA THR A 267 -21.78 -4.49 -14.12
C THR A 267 -22.54 -3.32 -14.71
N THR A 268 -22.27 -2.11 -14.23
CA THR A 268 -22.84 -0.88 -14.75
C THR A 268 -22.49 -0.65 -16.22
N PHE A 269 -21.22 -0.88 -16.61
CA PHE A 269 -20.82 -0.81 -18.03
C PHE A 269 -21.66 -1.74 -18.91
N HIS A 270 -21.90 -2.98 -18.49
CA HIS A 270 -22.71 -3.91 -19.27
C HIS A 270 -24.20 -3.55 -19.30
N GLN A 271 -24.73 -3.03 -18.20
CA GLN A 271 -26.13 -2.61 -18.08
C GLN A 271 -26.41 -1.28 -18.76
N PHE A 272 -25.43 -0.39 -18.87
CA PHE A 272 -25.59 0.93 -19.46
C PHE A 272 -26.15 0.84 -20.89
N ARG A 273 -27.24 1.55 -21.17
CA ARG A 273 -27.86 1.61 -22.46
C ARG A 273 -27.56 2.95 -23.12
N ILE A 274 -27.02 2.89 -24.33
CA ILE A 274 -26.84 4.06 -25.17
C ILE A 274 -28.18 4.30 -25.85
N ASP A 275 -28.88 5.38 -25.47
CA ASP A 275 -30.14 5.73 -26.09
C ASP A 275 -29.91 6.14 -27.55
N ARG A 276 -30.44 5.35 -28.46
CA ARG A 276 -30.42 5.59 -29.93
C ARG A 276 -31.66 6.34 -30.39
N SER A 277 -32.55 6.73 -29.47
CA SER A 277 -33.91 7.20 -29.82
C SER A 277 -34.00 8.66 -30.25
N VAL A 278 -32.88 9.41 -30.25
CA VAL A 278 -32.92 10.83 -30.64
C VAL A 278 -32.92 11.05 -32.16
N ALA A 279 -32.78 9.98 -32.97
CA ALA A 279 -32.90 10.12 -34.43
C ALA A 279 -34.36 10.09 -34.95
N ASN A 280 -35.35 9.64 -34.14
CA ASN A 280 -36.76 9.58 -34.54
C ASN A 280 -37.65 9.44 -33.31
N GLN A 281 -38.13 10.51 -32.67
CA GLN A 281 -39.53 10.66 -32.24
C GLN A 281 -39.68 11.81 -31.25
N GLU A 282 -40.71 12.62 -31.55
CA GLU A 282 -41.33 13.60 -30.67
C GLU A 282 -41.96 12.94 -29.42
N ALA A 283 -41.83 13.60 -28.28
CA ALA A 283 -42.66 13.52 -27.11
C ALA A 283 -42.56 12.30 -26.18
N CYS A 284 -41.88 12.44 -25.06
CA CYS A 284 -42.58 12.40 -23.75
C CYS A 284 -41.69 13.04 -22.69
N GLY A 285 -42.21 13.99 -21.95
CA GLY A 285 -41.53 14.92 -21.07
C GLY A 285 -40.82 14.27 -19.88
N SER A 286 -39.56 14.55 -19.81
CA SER A 286 -38.79 14.80 -18.61
C SER A 286 -37.58 15.63 -19.04
N GLY A 287 -37.52 16.88 -18.53
CA GLY A 287 -36.69 17.95 -19.04
C GLY A 287 -35.20 17.73 -18.85
N PHE A 288 -34.54 17.41 -19.91
CA PHE A 288 -33.20 17.82 -20.27
C PHE A 288 -33.20 18.02 -21.77
N GLY A 289 -33.55 19.25 -22.19
CA GLY A 289 -33.57 19.59 -23.59
C GLY A 289 -32.21 20.11 -24.01
N GLN A 290 -31.57 19.37 -24.87
CA GLN A 290 -30.89 19.87 -26.08
C GLN A 290 -30.69 18.67 -26.99
N GLU A 291 -31.14 18.80 -28.27
CA GLU A 291 -30.91 17.80 -29.32
C GLU A 291 -29.40 17.70 -29.61
N GLU A 292 -28.73 16.78 -28.96
CA GLU A 292 -27.33 16.46 -29.28
C GLU A 292 -27.33 15.39 -30.36
N SER A 293 -27.05 15.82 -31.57
CA SER A 293 -26.84 14.97 -32.72
C SER A 293 -25.43 14.42 -32.70
N GLY A 294 -25.18 13.35 -31.98
CA GLY A 294 -23.84 12.71 -31.95
C GLY A 294 -23.85 11.35 -31.26
N GLU A 295 -22.84 10.53 -31.56
CA GLU A 295 -22.70 9.19 -30.98
C GLU A 295 -22.02 9.26 -29.61
N THR A 296 -22.46 8.40 -28.68
CA THR A 296 -21.81 8.24 -27.38
C THR A 296 -20.83 7.05 -27.44
N LEU A 297 -19.60 7.26 -26.96
CA LEU A 297 -18.61 6.23 -26.74
C LEU A 297 -18.47 5.97 -25.23
N VAL A 298 -18.66 4.73 -24.82
CA VAL A 298 -18.57 4.32 -23.41
C VAL A 298 -17.33 3.45 -23.21
N ILE A 299 -16.53 3.76 -22.20
CA ILE A 299 -15.27 3.10 -21.89
C ILE A 299 -15.30 2.58 -20.45
N TYR A 300 -14.99 1.28 -20.29
CA TYR A 300 -14.83 0.69 -18.96
C TYR A 300 -13.44 0.98 -18.38
N LEU A 301 -13.40 1.56 -17.19
CA LEU A 301 -12.14 1.87 -16.50
C LEU A 301 -11.65 0.73 -15.60
N GLY A 302 -12.54 0.15 -14.79
CA GLY A 302 -12.18 -0.88 -13.81
C GLY A 302 -11.31 -0.37 -12.67
N GLY A 303 -11.59 0.85 -12.17
CA GLY A 303 -10.83 1.55 -11.16
C GLY A 303 -9.95 2.67 -11.74
N TYR A 304 -8.79 2.94 -11.16
CA TYR A 304 -7.88 3.96 -11.66
C TYR A 304 -7.39 3.68 -13.08
N ALA A 305 -7.46 4.68 -13.94
CA ALA A 305 -6.94 4.58 -15.30
C ALA A 305 -5.40 4.55 -15.29
N ASN A 306 -4.84 3.46 -15.81
CA ASN A 306 -3.39 3.36 -16.02
C ASN A 306 -2.90 4.30 -17.14
N GLY A 307 -1.57 4.34 -17.35
CA GLY A 307 -0.97 5.22 -18.35
C GLY A 307 -1.54 5.06 -19.76
N ILE A 308 -1.83 3.82 -20.18
CA ILE A 308 -2.34 3.52 -21.52
C ILE A 308 -3.81 3.93 -21.67
N LYS A 309 -4.65 3.71 -20.66
CA LYS A 309 -6.04 4.18 -20.69
C LYS A 309 -6.11 5.72 -20.74
N ARG A 310 -5.23 6.41 -20.00
CA ARG A 310 -5.14 7.87 -20.09
C ARG A 310 -4.69 8.35 -21.46
N GLU A 311 -3.72 7.66 -22.07
CA GLU A 311 -3.27 7.96 -23.44
C GLU A 311 -4.37 7.69 -24.45
N PHE A 312 -5.13 6.61 -24.30
CA PHE A 312 -6.27 6.30 -25.14
C PHE A 312 -7.34 7.39 -25.10
N LEU A 313 -7.66 7.94 -23.91
CA LEU A 313 -8.58 9.07 -23.77
C LEU A 313 -8.07 10.33 -24.47
N ARG A 314 -6.76 10.62 -24.38
CA ARG A 314 -6.16 11.74 -25.12
C ARG A 314 -6.25 11.54 -26.63
N HIS A 315 -5.99 10.33 -27.11
CA HIS A 315 -6.10 9.98 -28.52
C HIS A 315 -7.54 10.15 -29.05
N ILE A 316 -8.56 9.82 -28.24
CA ILE A 316 -9.95 10.12 -28.57
C ILE A 316 -10.19 11.62 -28.63
N HIS A 317 -9.69 12.37 -27.66
CA HIS A 317 -9.86 13.83 -27.65
C HIS A 317 -9.18 14.52 -28.84
N GLU A 318 -8.01 14.04 -29.25
CA GLU A 318 -7.33 14.54 -30.46
C GLU A 318 -8.16 14.32 -31.71
N ALA A 319 -8.86 13.18 -31.82
CA ALA A 319 -9.74 12.88 -32.93
C ALA A 319 -11.08 13.63 -32.86
N TYR A 320 -11.60 13.84 -31.65
CA TYR A 320 -12.91 14.45 -31.40
C TYR A 320 -12.80 15.55 -30.34
N PRO A 321 -12.19 16.71 -30.66
CA PRO A 321 -11.91 17.75 -29.67
C PRO A 321 -13.16 18.47 -29.14
N ALA A 322 -14.31 18.32 -29.78
CA ALA A 322 -15.59 18.86 -29.36
C ALA A 322 -16.40 17.89 -28.50
N ALA A 323 -15.94 16.65 -28.31
CA ALA A 323 -16.64 15.67 -27.49
C ALA A 323 -16.58 16.04 -26.01
N GLU A 324 -17.71 15.90 -25.32
CA GLU A 324 -17.80 16.04 -23.86
C GLU A 324 -17.27 14.76 -23.20
N PHE A 325 -16.34 14.93 -22.28
CA PHE A 325 -15.80 13.81 -21.49
C PHE A 325 -16.48 13.77 -20.14
N MET A 326 -17.00 12.59 -19.78
CA MET A 326 -17.71 12.39 -18.53
C MET A 326 -17.19 11.14 -17.79
N HIS A 327 -17.33 11.17 -16.48
CA HIS A 327 -17.02 10.03 -15.61
C HIS A 327 -18.23 9.61 -14.78
N TYR A 328 -18.49 8.31 -14.75
CA TYR A 328 -19.49 7.68 -13.93
C TYR A 328 -18.81 6.64 -13.01
N GLY A 329 -18.77 6.91 -11.73
CA GLY A 329 -18.19 6.07 -10.69
C GLY A 329 -19.12 5.94 -9.48
N ASP A 330 -18.59 5.36 -8.40
CA ASP A 330 -19.26 5.33 -7.11
C ASP A 330 -19.37 6.74 -6.51
N ILE A 331 -20.46 7.01 -5.79
CA ILE A 331 -20.55 8.25 -4.98
C ILE A 331 -19.90 7.95 -3.63
N ASP A 332 -18.57 7.84 -3.66
CA ASP A 332 -17.71 7.63 -2.49
C ASP A 332 -16.32 8.26 -2.69
N CYS A 333 -15.46 8.18 -1.66
CA CYS A 333 -14.10 8.73 -1.76
C CYS A 333 -13.28 8.14 -2.90
N GLY A 334 -13.51 6.86 -3.24
CA GLY A 334 -12.81 6.14 -4.30
C GLY A 334 -13.17 6.72 -5.66
N GLY A 335 -14.46 6.75 -6.00
CA GLY A 335 -14.94 7.25 -7.29
C GLY A 335 -14.54 8.70 -7.56
N PHE A 336 -14.64 9.60 -6.56
CA PHE A 336 -14.18 10.98 -6.72
C PHE A 336 -12.66 11.10 -6.89
N ARG A 337 -11.87 10.26 -6.24
CA ARG A 337 -10.41 10.22 -6.44
C ARG A 337 -10.03 9.69 -7.81
N ILE A 338 -10.77 8.70 -8.33
CA ILE A 338 -10.60 8.18 -9.69
C ILE A 338 -10.86 9.31 -10.69
N TRP A 339 -11.96 10.04 -10.54
CA TRP A 339 -12.27 11.21 -11.37
C TRP A 339 -11.16 12.26 -11.35
N LYS A 340 -10.68 12.67 -10.16
CA LYS A 340 -9.56 13.61 -10.05
C LYS A 340 -8.31 13.12 -10.76
N THR A 341 -7.91 11.88 -10.47
CA THR A 341 -6.70 11.29 -11.06
C THR A 341 -6.82 11.16 -12.58
N LEU A 342 -8.03 10.88 -13.08
CA LEU A 342 -8.32 10.81 -14.49
C LEU A 342 -8.18 12.19 -15.15
N SER A 343 -8.80 13.22 -14.59
CA SER A 343 -8.73 14.60 -15.09
C SER A 343 -7.30 15.15 -15.08
N GLU A 344 -6.63 15.06 -13.93
CA GLU A 344 -5.23 15.52 -13.80
C GLU A 344 -4.27 14.72 -14.71
N GLY A 345 -4.46 13.40 -14.77
CA GLY A 345 -3.59 12.50 -15.54
C GLY A 345 -3.76 12.60 -17.05
N THR A 346 -4.95 12.97 -17.54
CA THR A 346 -5.21 13.22 -18.97
C THR A 346 -5.01 14.66 -19.37
N GLY A 347 -5.20 15.61 -18.46
CA GLY A 347 -5.28 17.03 -18.73
C GLY A 347 -6.58 17.46 -19.42
N LEU A 348 -7.61 16.56 -19.43
CA LEU A 348 -8.91 16.81 -20.01
C LEU A 348 -9.87 17.37 -18.96
N GLU A 349 -10.80 18.22 -19.38
CA GLU A 349 -11.96 18.57 -18.60
C GLU A 349 -12.95 17.40 -18.64
N ILE A 350 -13.20 16.78 -17.48
CA ILE A 350 -14.05 15.59 -17.36
C ILE A 350 -15.14 15.90 -16.35
N GLU A 351 -16.37 15.92 -16.81
CA GLU A 351 -17.54 16.16 -15.97
C GLU A 351 -17.97 14.89 -15.22
N LEU A 352 -18.74 15.07 -14.17
CA LEU A 352 -19.34 13.96 -13.42
C LEU A 352 -20.72 13.60 -14.01
N TYR A 353 -20.92 12.33 -14.32
CA TYR A 353 -22.21 11.81 -14.77
C TYR A 353 -22.92 11.10 -13.63
N ARG A 354 -24.08 11.58 -13.20
CA ARG A 354 -24.89 11.02 -12.09
C ARG A 354 -24.14 10.84 -10.75
N MET A 355 -23.09 11.63 -10.53
CA MET A 355 -22.35 11.69 -9.27
C MET A 355 -22.55 13.03 -8.58
N ASP A 356 -23.77 13.52 -8.58
CA ASP A 356 -24.21 14.80 -8.03
C ASP A 356 -25.08 14.65 -6.78
N LEU A 357 -25.37 15.78 -6.16
CA LEU A 357 -26.16 15.85 -4.92
C LEU A 357 -27.61 15.35 -5.12
N GLU A 358 -28.21 15.60 -6.28
CA GLU A 358 -29.58 15.18 -6.58
C GLU A 358 -29.65 13.66 -6.69
N THR A 359 -28.72 13.05 -7.44
CA THR A 359 -28.58 11.60 -7.54
C THR A 359 -28.34 10.96 -6.16
N TYR A 360 -27.45 11.56 -5.36
CA TYR A 360 -27.20 11.07 -4.01
C TYR A 360 -28.46 11.06 -3.15
N ARG A 361 -29.23 12.17 -3.13
CA ARG A 361 -30.48 12.28 -2.38
C ARG A 361 -31.54 11.27 -2.83
N GLN A 362 -31.61 11.02 -4.12
CA GLN A 362 -32.55 10.07 -4.71
C GLN A 362 -32.30 8.63 -4.25
N TYR A 363 -31.05 8.22 -4.14
CA TYR A 363 -30.67 6.82 -3.89
C TYR A 363 -30.10 6.54 -2.49
N ARG A 364 -29.92 7.55 -1.63
CA ARG A 364 -29.24 7.43 -0.33
C ARG A 364 -29.83 6.38 0.62
N GLU A 365 -31.11 6.02 0.49
CA GLU A 365 -31.73 4.98 1.31
C GLU A 365 -31.16 3.58 1.05
N SER A 366 -30.54 3.38 -0.12
CA SER A 366 -29.85 2.16 -0.49
C SER A 366 -28.33 2.25 -0.27
N GLY A 367 -27.88 3.28 0.44
CA GLY A 367 -26.47 3.55 0.70
C GLY A 367 -25.85 2.59 1.72
N ARG A 368 -24.51 2.52 1.69
CA ARG A 368 -23.68 1.81 2.67
C ARG A 368 -23.12 2.80 3.69
N GLU A 369 -22.89 2.33 4.91
CA GLU A 369 -22.29 3.16 5.96
C GLU A 369 -20.86 3.57 5.63
N LEU A 370 -20.53 4.83 5.92
CA LEU A 370 -19.17 5.34 5.87
C LEU A 370 -18.34 4.74 6.99
N THR A 371 -17.14 4.27 6.66
CA THR A 371 -16.14 3.90 7.66
C THR A 371 -15.50 5.16 8.28
N GLU A 372 -14.78 5.00 9.41
CA GLU A 372 -14.00 6.12 9.98
C GLU A 372 -12.94 6.65 8.99
N HIS A 373 -12.37 5.77 8.19
CA HIS A 373 -11.41 6.15 7.15
C HIS A 373 -12.07 6.98 6.05
N ASP A 374 -13.27 6.60 5.58
CA ASP A 374 -14.04 7.39 4.60
C ASP A 374 -14.35 8.79 5.13
N ARG A 375 -14.69 8.92 6.41
CA ARG A 375 -14.97 10.22 7.04
C ARG A 375 -13.77 11.15 7.02
N VAL A 376 -12.59 10.62 7.37
CA VAL A 376 -11.32 11.40 7.32
C VAL A 376 -11.02 11.82 5.90
N LEU A 377 -11.13 10.91 4.92
CA LEU A 377 -10.86 11.21 3.52
C LEU A 377 -11.82 12.26 2.95
N LEU A 378 -13.13 12.19 3.25
CA LEU A 378 -14.08 13.20 2.81
C LEU A 378 -13.76 14.59 3.38
N GLN A 379 -13.31 14.66 4.64
CA GLN A 379 -12.87 15.93 5.24
C GLN A 379 -11.63 16.49 4.53
N GLU A 380 -10.64 15.65 4.22
CA GLU A 380 -9.47 16.05 3.45
C GLU A 380 -9.84 16.53 2.04
N MET A 381 -10.77 15.83 1.37
CA MET A 381 -11.25 16.21 0.04
C MET A 381 -12.00 17.55 0.06
N MET A 382 -12.69 17.90 1.11
CA MET A 382 -13.37 19.21 1.24
C MET A 382 -12.37 20.39 1.33
N GLU A 383 -11.12 20.13 1.76
CA GLU A 383 -10.06 21.14 1.78
C GLU A 383 -9.35 21.27 0.42
N ASP A 384 -9.52 20.29 -0.47
CA ASP A 384 -8.89 20.28 -1.78
C ASP A 384 -9.67 21.17 -2.77
N PRO A 385 -9.02 22.17 -3.40
CA PRO A 385 -9.66 23.07 -4.37
C PRO A 385 -10.29 22.35 -5.56
N PHE A 386 -9.79 21.16 -5.95
CA PHE A 386 -10.33 20.40 -7.06
C PHE A 386 -11.81 20.04 -6.86
N TYR A 387 -12.23 19.77 -5.62
CA TYR A 387 -13.58 19.37 -5.28
C TYR A 387 -14.49 20.52 -4.81
N CYS A 388 -14.23 21.75 -5.25
CA CYS A 388 -14.96 22.93 -4.77
C CYS A 388 -16.48 22.79 -4.97
N ASP A 389 -16.92 22.22 -6.09
CA ASP A 389 -18.34 22.08 -6.46
C ASP A 389 -19.01 20.87 -5.80
N GLN A 390 -18.23 19.91 -5.25
CA GLN A 390 -18.73 18.71 -4.59
C GLN A 390 -18.85 18.87 -3.05
N LYS A 391 -18.46 20.00 -2.49
CA LYS A 391 -18.40 20.22 -1.03
C LYS A 391 -19.77 20.05 -0.34
N GLU A 392 -20.85 20.43 -1.01
CA GLU A 392 -22.20 20.27 -0.46
C GLU A 392 -22.58 18.78 -0.39
N LEU A 393 -22.30 18.03 -1.45
CA LEU A 393 -22.49 16.59 -1.49
C LEU A 393 -21.68 15.88 -0.39
N PHE A 394 -20.40 16.23 -0.22
CA PHE A 394 -19.55 15.61 0.80
C PHE A 394 -20.04 15.90 2.23
N ARG A 395 -20.57 17.11 2.50
CA ARG A 395 -21.22 17.41 3.79
C ARG A 395 -22.42 16.52 4.02
N GLU A 396 -23.30 16.38 3.03
CA GLU A 396 -24.51 15.58 3.17
C GLU A 396 -24.16 14.07 3.33
N MET A 397 -23.13 13.58 2.66
CA MET A 397 -22.61 12.23 2.88
C MET A 397 -22.10 12.03 4.31
N LEU A 398 -21.35 13.00 4.85
CA LEU A 398 -20.86 12.96 6.23
C LEU A 398 -21.98 13.01 7.26
N GLU A 399 -23.00 13.87 7.05
CA GLU A 399 -24.18 14.01 7.91
C GLU A 399 -25.04 12.76 7.90
N ALA A 400 -25.31 12.20 6.71
CA ALA A 400 -26.05 10.95 6.56
C ALA A 400 -25.27 9.73 7.00
N GLY A 401 -23.92 9.81 6.97
CA GLY A 401 -23.05 8.68 7.25
C GLY A 401 -23.07 7.59 6.19
N LEU A 402 -23.46 7.91 4.95
CA LEU A 402 -23.70 6.96 3.87
C LEU A 402 -22.91 7.31 2.60
N LYS A 403 -22.59 6.28 1.82
CA LYS A 403 -22.02 6.34 0.47
C LYS A 403 -22.83 5.45 -0.47
N LEU A 404 -22.72 5.65 -1.79
CA LEU A 404 -23.46 4.89 -2.79
C LEU A 404 -22.51 4.15 -3.73
N GLU A 405 -22.83 2.91 -4.00
CA GLU A 405 -22.23 2.16 -5.10
C GLU A 405 -22.96 2.43 -6.41
N GLN A 406 -22.23 2.46 -7.50
CA GLN A 406 -22.73 2.76 -8.85
C GLN A 406 -23.87 1.84 -9.27
N GLU A 407 -23.84 0.56 -8.85
CA GLU A 407 -24.89 -0.43 -9.16
C GLU A 407 -26.26 -0.11 -8.58
N VAL A 408 -26.30 0.68 -7.52
CA VAL A 408 -27.56 1.13 -6.91
C VAL A 408 -28.22 2.20 -7.76
N ILE A 409 -27.43 3.01 -8.41
CA ILE A 409 -27.88 4.13 -9.24
C ILE A 409 -28.38 3.64 -10.61
N GLY A 410 -27.79 2.54 -11.15
CA GLY A 410 -28.19 1.86 -12.39
C GLY A 410 -27.63 2.47 -13.66
#